data_1f570a5ec504c38abbe172e228dc6b99
#
_entry.id   1f570a5ec504c38abbe172e228dc6b99
#
_cell.length_a   1.000
_cell.length_b   1.000
_cell.length_c   1.000
_cell.angle_alpha   90.00
_cell.angle_beta   90.00
_cell.angle_gamma   90.00
#
_symmetry.space_group_name_H-M   'P 1'
#
loop_
_entity.id
_entity.type
_entity.pdbx_description
1 polymer ?
#
loop_
_entity_poly.entity_id
_entity_poly.type
_entity_poly.pdbx_seq_one_letter_code
_entity_poly.pdbx_strand_id
1 'polypeptide(L)'
;MPERHDDGFKSTVAFVTHTRDYRSSEVLPALARHGYTTTERPHDRDTEKLLSQFDPDLVVLAVDPRIDTDLQLIKNIAKNVHGALLVLAPGPHANGLSSALEAGADICLRDTDGIEILSAQLSALSRRNPAAPQEPAGDMPSVIAVRDLQLDFDRCQAIRDQDVIPLTPTEFKILAFLARNAGKVVSPVDILRNVQDYTYSEREAQEIVKVYIRRIRRKVELDPSEPSYIVNVRGFGYMLERRTTARRETARPARAA
;
A
#
# COMPACT_ATOMS: atom_id res chain seq x y z
N MET A 1 -18.23 -0.70 24.99
CA MET A 1 -17.72 -1.25 23.73
C MET A 1 -18.93 -1.68 22.91
N PRO A 2 -19.24 -1.08 21.77
CA PRO A 2 -20.31 -1.60 20.92
C PRO A 2 -19.85 -2.90 20.29
N GLU A 3 -20.63 -3.95 20.48
CA GLU A 3 -20.48 -5.25 19.84
C GLU A 3 -20.53 -5.06 18.31
N ARG A 4 -19.48 -5.47 17.61
CA ARG A 4 -19.50 -5.56 16.14
C ARG A 4 -20.46 -6.71 15.79
N HIS A 5 -21.65 -6.36 15.28
CA HIS A 5 -22.53 -7.31 14.66
C HIS A 5 -21.87 -7.86 13.39
N ASP A 6 -21.69 -9.17 13.36
CA ASP A 6 -21.19 -9.97 12.23
C ASP A 6 -22.34 -10.17 11.23
N ASP A 7 -22.71 -9.09 10.54
CA ASP A 7 -23.83 -9.07 9.58
C ASP A 7 -23.37 -9.31 8.14
N GLY A 8 -22.44 -10.22 7.87
CA GLY A 8 -22.13 -10.69 6.51
C GLY A 8 -21.60 -9.63 5.53
N PHE A 9 -21.43 -8.37 5.94
CA PHE A 9 -20.84 -7.30 5.15
C PHE A 9 -19.32 -7.34 5.22
N LYS A 10 -18.66 -7.20 4.07
CA LYS A 10 -17.21 -7.38 3.97
C LYS A 10 -16.41 -6.31 4.69
N SER A 11 -16.81 -5.05 4.57
CA SER A 11 -16.09 -3.90 5.16
C SER A 11 -16.89 -2.62 4.96
N THR A 12 -16.63 -1.61 5.80
CA THR A 12 -17.20 -0.27 5.66
C THR A 12 -16.32 0.58 4.74
N VAL A 13 -16.93 1.14 3.69
CA VAL A 13 -16.26 2.00 2.72
C VAL A 13 -16.82 3.41 2.80
N ALA A 14 -15.99 4.38 3.15
CA ALA A 14 -16.31 5.79 3.00
C ALA A 14 -15.89 6.26 1.59
N PHE A 15 -16.84 6.70 0.79
CA PHE A 15 -16.60 7.30 -0.51
C PHE A 15 -16.67 8.82 -0.40
N VAL A 16 -15.56 9.49 -0.66
CA VAL A 16 -15.44 10.95 -0.56
C VAL A 16 -15.18 11.54 -1.93
N THR A 17 -16.00 12.49 -2.33
CA THR A 17 -15.86 13.16 -3.64
C THR A 17 -15.66 14.66 -3.46
N HIS A 18 -14.78 15.27 -4.22
CA HIS A 18 -14.61 16.70 -4.29
C HIS A 18 -15.65 17.38 -5.21
N THR A 19 -16.11 16.68 -6.23
CA THR A 19 -17.10 17.16 -7.20
C THR A 19 -18.22 16.14 -7.40
N ARG A 20 -19.45 16.62 -7.68
CA ARG A 20 -20.63 15.76 -7.95
C ARG A 20 -20.50 14.92 -9.25
N ASP A 21 -19.51 15.17 -10.07
CA ASP A 21 -19.34 14.54 -11.39
C ASP A 21 -18.53 13.24 -11.39
N TYR A 22 -18.05 12.83 -10.22
CA TYR A 22 -17.26 11.60 -10.10
C TYR A 22 -18.18 10.40 -10.00
N ARG A 23 -18.43 9.69 -11.07
CA ARG A 23 -19.09 8.36 -11.24
C ARG A 23 -19.60 7.66 -9.95
N SER A 24 -19.90 8.41 -8.89
CA SER A 24 -20.42 7.88 -7.62
C SER A 24 -21.71 7.09 -7.85
N SER A 25 -22.56 7.54 -8.78
CA SER A 25 -23.78 6.87 -9.19
C SER A 25 -23.55 5.47 -9.79
N GLU A 26 -22.38 5.16 -10.30
CA GLU A 26 -21.99 3.85 -10.81
C GLU A 26 -21.19 3.06 -9.78
N VAL A 27 -20.29 3.72 -9.08
CA VAL A 27 -19.34 3.10 -8.13
C VAL A 27 -20.06 2.60 -6.88
N LEU A 28 -20.91 3.42 -6.24
CA LEU A 28 -21.58 3.05 -4.99
C LEU A 28 -22.50 1.83 -5.14
N PRO A 29 -23.39 1.75 -6.16
CA PRO A 29 -24.20 0.56 -6.36
C PRO A 29 -23.38 -0.69 -6.67
N ALA A 30 -22.25 -0.54 -7.37
CA ALA A 30 -21.38 -1.66 -7.65
C ALA A 30 -20.70 -2.19 -6.39
N LEU A 31 -20.18 -1.31 -5.53
CA LEU A 31 -19.59 -1.68 -4.24
C LEU A 31 -20.63 -2.37 -3.33
N ALA A 32 -21.86 -1.86 -3.30
CA ALA A 32 -22.95 -2.49 -2.53
C ALA A 32 -23.24 -3.91 -3.03
N ARG A 33 -23.27 -4.14 -4.36
CA ARG A 33 -23.41 -5.50 -4.94
C ARG A 33 -22.29 -6.45 -4.55
N HIS A 34 -21.09 -5.93 -4.30
CA HIS A 34 -19.95 -6.70 -3.81
C HIS A 34 -19.94 -6.91 -2.29
N GLY A 35 -20.99 -6.47 -1.59
CA GLY A 35 -21.16 -6.68 -0.15
C GLY A 35 -20.47 -5.65 0.74
N TYR A 36 -20.12 -4.47 0.20
CA TYR A 36 -19.59 -3.37 1.01
C TYR A 36 -20.71 -2.49 1.54
N THR A 37 -20.60 -2.07 2.79
CA THR A 37 -21.42 -0.97 3.33
C THR A 37 -20.80 0.34 2.91
N THR A 38 -21.49 1.12 2.08
CA THR A 38 -20.95 2.34 1.50
C THR A 38 -21.61 3.57 2.11
N THR A 39 -20.82 4.59 2.42
CA THR A 39 -21.28 5.92 2.81
C THR A 39 -20.64 6.95 1.90
N GLU A 40 -21.44 7.71 1.17
CA GLU A 40 -20.97 8.84 0.36
C GLU A 40 -20.92 10.11 1.19
N ARG A 41 -19.84 10.87 1.05
CA ARG A 41 -19.65 12.17 1.66
C ARG A 41 -19.06 13.15 0.64
N PRO A 42 -19.65 14.34 0.47
CA PRO A 42 -18.96 15.41 -0.23
C PRO A 42 -17.74 15.84 0.61
N HIS A 43 -16.67 16.26 -0.04
CA HIS A 43 -15.56 16.85 0.68
C HIS A 43 -15.98 18.24 1.20
N ASP A 44 -16.05 18.35 2.51
CA ASP A 44 -16.29 19.59 3.24
C ASP A 44 -15.34 19.69 4.46
N ARG A 45 -15.45 20.77 5.21
CA ARG A 45 -14.58 21.03 6.39
C ARG A 45 -14.73 19.98 7.50
N ASP A 46 -15.86 19.28 7.55
CA ASP A 46 -16.16 18.30 8.60
C ASP A 46 -15.81 16.88 8.18
N THR A 47 -15.54 16.63 6.88
CA THR A 47 -15.29 15.29 6.34
C THR A 47 -14.12 14.59 7.02
N GLU A 48 -12.98 15.30 7.22
CA GLU A 48 -11.81 14.72 7.88
C GLU A 48 -12.10 14.30 9.32
N LYS A 49 -12.85 15.14 10.05
CA LYS A 49 -13.28 14.87 11.43
C LYS A 49 -14.25 13.69 11.50
N LEU A 50 -15.20 13.64 10.58
CA LEU A 50 -16.17 12.55 10.50
C LEU A 50 -15.47 11.22 10.15
N LEU A 51 -14.54 11.21 9.22
CA LEU A 51 -13.77 10.01 8.86
C LEU A 51 -12.96 9.49 10.05
N SER A 52 -12.31 10.38 10.83
CA SER A 52 -11.56 9.96 12.01
C SER A 52 -12.45 9.45 13.16
N GLN A 53 -13.72 9.90 13.24
CA GLN A 53 -14.69 9.40 14.23
C GLN A 53 -15.33 8.08 13.81
N PHE A 54 -15.59 7.92 12.52
CA PHE A 54 -16.23 6.71 11.94
C PHE A 54 -15.26 5.56 11.76
N ASP A 55 -13.98 5.88 11.63
CA ASP A 55 -12.84 4.96 11.39
C ASP A 55 -13.19 3.84 10.39
N PRO A 56 -13.51 4.19 9.13
CA PRO A 56 -13.90 3.20 8.12
C PRO A 56 -12.73 2.26 7.79
N ASP A 57 -13.02 1.02 7.43
CA ASP A 57 -12.00 0.05 7.01
C ASP A 57 -11.29 0.49 5.72
N LEU A 58 -12.03 1.18 4.84
CA LEU A 58 -11.55 1.68 3.56
C LEU A 58 -12.07 3.08 3.28
N VAL A 59 -11.22 3.94 2.76
CA VAL A 59 -11.60 5.26 2.21
C VAL A 59 -11.31 5.26 0.72
N VAL A 60 -12.32 5.57 -0.08
CA VAL A 60 -12.17 5.85 -1.51
C VAL A 60 -12.30 7.35 -1.71
N LEU A 61 -11.23 7.97 -2.17
CA LEU A 61 -11.15 9.41 -2.35
C LEU A 61 -11.06 9.75 -3.84
N ALA A 62 -12.15 10.29 -4.40
CA ALA A 62 -12.24 10.69 -5.79
C ALA A 62 -11.83 12.17 -5.94
N VAL A 63 -10.56 12.39 -6.29
CA VAL A 63 -9.91 13.71 -6.34
C VAL A 63 -8.82 13.74 -7.40
N ASP A 64 -8.38 14.93 -7.79
CA ASP A 64 -7.28 15.12 -8.74
C ASP A 64 -5.94 15.37 -8.01
N PRO A 65 -5.04 14.38 -7.94
CA PRO A 65 -3.75 14.55 -7.25
C PRO A 65 -2.78 15.54 -7.91
N ARG A 66 -3.16 16.17 -9.03
CA ARG A 66 -2.41 17.25 -9.67
C ARG A 66 -2.75 18.62 -9.06
N ILE A 67 -3.81 18.69 -8.27
CA ILE A 67 -4.28 19.90 -7.60
C ILE A 67 -3.74 19.91 -6.17
N ASP A 68 -3.10 20.99 -5.76
CA ASP A 68 -2.45 21.10 -4.44
C ASP A 68 -3.42 20.91 -3.26
N THR A 69 -4.63 21.42 -3.37
CA THR A 69 -5.68 21.25 -2.35
C THR A 69 -6.04 19.79 -2.16
N ASP A 70 -6.15 19.04 -3.25
CA ASP A 70 -6.50 17.62 -3.24
C ASP A 70 -5.33 16.79 -2.72
N LEU A 71 -4.09 17.13 -3.06
CA LEU A 71 -2.91 16.51 -2.46
C LEU A 71 -2.85 16.75 -0.94
N GLN A 72 -3.21 17.94 -0.49
CA GLN A 72 -3.25 18.23 0.95
C GLN A 72 -4.33 17.42 1.65
N LEU A 73 -5.51 17.25 1.03
CA LEU A 73 -6.58 16.40 1.53
C LEU A 73 -6.11 14.94 1.66
N ILE A 74 -5.46 14.38 0.62
CA ILE A 74 -4.90 13.03 0.69
C ILE A 74 -3.95 12.89 1.88
N LYS A 75 -3.03 13.86 2.09
CA LYS A 75 -2.08 13.86 3.21
C LYS A 75 -2.78 13.89 4.57
N ASN A 76 -3.82 14.71 4.70
CA ASN A 76 -4.55 14.85 5.95
C ASN A 76 -5.34 13.59 6.29
N ILE A 77 -6.04 13.00 5.32
CA ILE A 77 -6.78 11.75 5.51
C ILE A 77 -5.82 10.61 5.85
N ALA A 78 -4.72 10.47 5.10
CA ALA A 78 -3.71 9.42 5.34
C ALA A 78 -3.06 9.48 6.75
N LYS A 79 -3.05 10.64 7.39
CA LYS A 79 -2.53 10.81 8.76
C LYS A 79 -3.54 10.47 9.84
N ASN A 80 -4.83 10.71 9.57
CA ASN A 80 -5.88 10.73 10.60
C ASN A 80 -6.82 9.53 10.52
N VAL A 81 -6.73 8.69 9.47
CA VAL A 81 -7.56 7.51 9.26
C VAL A 81 -6.68 6.26 9.27
N HIS A 82 -7.11 5.22 10.01
CA HIS A 82 -6.37 3.95 10.11
C HIS A 82 -6.71 2.99 8.95
N GLY A 83 -7.87 3.17 8.31
CA GLY A 83 -8.30 2.39 7.16
C GLY A 83 -7.40 2.59 5.94
N ALA A 84 -7.45 1.66 4.99
CA ALA A 84 -6.72 1.80 3.75
C ALA A 84 -7.29 2.94 2.88
N LEU A 85 -6.42 3.73 2.26
CA LEU A 85 -6.77 4.87 1.44
C LEU A 85 -6.55 4.57 -0.04
N LEU A 86 -7.64 4.49 -0.81
CA LEU A 86 -7.62 4.37 -2.25
C LEU A 86 -7.98 5.72 -2.88
N VAL A 87 -7.16 6.20 -3.80
CA VAL A 87 -7.43 7.42 -4.58
C VAL A 87 -7.88 7.05 -5.98
N LEU A 88 -9.00 7.63 -6.44
CA LEU A 88 -9.45 7.62 -7.83
C LEU A 88 -9.09 8.95 -8.47
N ALA A 89 -8.13 8.92 -9.40
CA ALA A 89 -7.65 10.09 -10.11
C ALA A 89 -8.33 10.25 -11.48
N PRO A 90 -8.69 11.48 -11.91
CA PRO A 90 -9.31 11.70 -13.20
C PRO A 90 -8.35 11.50 -14.36
N GLY A 91 -8.84 10.84 -15.41
CA GLY A 91 -8.18 10.74 -16.71
C GLY A 91 -6.98 9.79 -16.80
N PRO A 92 -6.37 9.67 -17.97
CA PRO A 92 -5.37 8.65 -18.28
C PRO A 92 -3.94 8.97 -17.80
N HIS A 93 -3.73 10.05 -17.06
CA HIS A 93 -2.39 10.58 -16.78
C HIS A 93 -1.73 9.90 -15.55
N ALA A 94 -0.62 9.22 -15.80
CA ALA A 94 0.19 8.56 -14.76
C ALA A 94 0.82 9.53 -13.73
N ASN A 95 0.98 10.81 -14.08
CA ASN A 95 1.70 11.77 -13.21
C ASN A 95 0.99 12.05 -11.88
N GLY A 96 -0.33 11.88 -11.81
CA GLY A 96 -1.07 12.02 -10.56
C GLY A 96 -0.96 10.81 -9.63
N LEU A 97 -0.68 9.61 -10.18
CA LEU A 97 -0.63 8.37 -9.39
C LEU A 97 0.51 8.38 -8.38
N SER A 98 1.72 8.74 -8.81
CA SER A 98 2.88 8.83 -7.91
C SER A 98 2.70 9.91 -6.86
N SER A 99 2.13 11.08 -7.22
CA SER A 99 1.85 12.16 -6.28
C SER A 99 0.86 11.76 -5.20
N ALA A 100 -0.23 11.05 -5.57
CA ALA A 100 -1.20 10.52 -4.60
C ALA A 100 -0.55 9.51 -3.64
N LEU A 101 0.27 8.60 -4.17
CA LEU A 101 1.02 7.65 -3.36
C LEU A 101 2.01 8.36 -2.44
N GLU A 102 2.78 9.33 -2.91
CA GLU A 102 3.69 10.12 -2.06
C GLU A 102 2.96 10.90 -0.97
N ALA A 103 1.73 11.34 -1.26
CA ALA A 103 0.86 12.00 -0.29
C ALA A 103 0.33 11.06 0.80
N GLY A 104 0.38 9.75 0.60
CA GLY A 104 0.00 8.76 1.60
C GLY A 104 -1.07 7.76 1.18
N ALA A 105 -1.60 7.84 -0.04
CA ALA A 105 -2.51 6.83 -0.56
C ALA A 105 -1.89 5.43 -0.54
N ASP A 106 -2.69 4.41 -0.26
CA ASP A 106 -2.26 3.01 -0.33
C ASP A 106 -2.33 2.48 -1.76
N ILE A 107 -3.32 2.91 -2.51
CA ILE A 107 -3.50 2.60 -3.94
C ILE A 107 -3.99 3.87 -4.64
N CYS A 108 -3.56 4.07 -5.86
CA CYS A 108 -4.14 5.06 -6.75
C CYS A 108 -4.54 4.39 -8.07
N LEU A 109 -5.81 4.56 -8.44
CA LEU A 109 -6.38 4.09 -9.70
C LEU A 109 -6.85 5.29 -10.52
N ARG A 110 -6.99 5.07 -11.83
CA ARG A 110 -7.65 6.02 -12.72
C ARG A 110 -9.16 5.76 -12.71
N ASP A 111 -9.94 6.79 -12.85
CA ASP A 111 -11.40 6.66 -13.02
C ASP A 111 -11.78 5.87 -14.28
N THR A 112 -10.87 5.82 -15.28
CA THR A 112 -11.00 5.05 -16.53
C THR A 112 -10.70 3.56 -16.38
N ASP A 113 -10.14 3.11 -15.24
CA ASP A 113 -9.70 1.72 -15.07
C ASP A 113 -10.86 0.72 -14.88
N GLY A 114 -12.08 1.23 -14.70
CA GLY A 114 -13.29 0.40 -14.61
C GLY A 114 -13.61 -0.07 -13.18
N ILE A 115 -14.88 -0.43 -13.00
CA ILE A 115 -15.42 -0.78 -11.67
C ILE A 115 -14.91 -2.15 -11.18
N GLU A 116 -14.64 -3.06 -12.09
CA GLU A 116 -14.13 -4.40 -11.79
C GLU A 116 -12.75 -4.31 -11.14
N ILE A 117 -11.89 -3.46 -11.65
CA ILE A 117 -10.54 -3.22 -11.10
C ILE A 117 -10.65 -2.57 -9.73
N LEU A 118 -11.51 -1.56 -9.58
CA LEU A 118 -11.76 -0.93 -8.28
C LEU A 118 -12.24 -1.97 -7.26
N SER A 119 -13.23 -2.80 -7.60
CA SER A 119 -13.76 -3.84 -6.71
C SER A 119 -12.70 -4.88 -6.35
N ALA A 120 -11.85 -5.29 -7.30
CA ALA A 120 -10.76 -6.22 -7.05
C ALA A 120 -9.74 -5.63 -6.07
N GLN A 121 -9.37 -4.35 -6.25
CA GLN A 121 -8.44 -3.67 -5.37
C GLN A 121 -9.00 -3.46 -3.95
N LEU A 122 -10.26 -3.07 -3.84
CA LEU A 122 -10.93 -2.96 -2.54
C LEU A 122 -11.02 -4.32 -1.85
N SER A 123 -11.36 -5.39 -2.59
CA SER A 123 -11.34 -6.75 -2.05
C SER A 123 -9.94 -7.17 -1.59
N ALA A 124 -8.91 -6.77 -2.31
CA ALA A 124 -7.52 -7.05 -1.93
C ALA A 124 -7.10 -6.28 -0.68
N LEU A 125 -7.60 -5.06 -0.48
CA LEU A 125 -7.35 -4.25 0.72
C LEU A 125 -8.13 -4.74 1.93
N SER A 126 -9.41 -5.13 1.75
CA SER A 126 -10.29 -5.58 2.84
C SER A 126 -9.92 -6.95 3.41
N ARG A 127 -9.14 -7.77 2.68
CA ARG A 127 -8.57 -9.05 3.19
C ARG A 127 -7.55 -8.87 4.33
N ARG A 128 -7.66 -7.79 5.07
CA ARG A 128 -6.88 -7.50 6.28
C ARG A 128 -7.35 -8.30 7.50
N ASN A 129 -8.52 -8.96 7.41
CA ASN A 129 -9.06 -9.66 8.57
C ASN A 129 -8.36 -11.04 8.70
N PRO A 130 -7.59 -11.27 9.76
CA PRO A 130 -6.95 -12.57 10.02
C PRO A 130 -7.97 -13.71 10.25
N ALA A 131 -9.27 -13.39 10.34
CA ALA A 131 -10.34 -14.36 10.58
C ALA A 131 -10.97 -14.93 9.30
N ALA A 132 -10.61 -14.47 8.09
CA ALA A 132 -11.07 -15.13 6.87
C ALA A 132 -10.25 -16.40 6.63
N PRO A 133 -10.87 -17.60 6.46
CA PRO A 133 -10.14 -18.82 6.14
C PRO A 133 -9.41 -18.61 4.81
N GLN A 134 -8.10 -18.39 4.88
CA GLN A 134 -7.27 -18.49 3.70
C GLN A 134 -7.22 -19.98 3.37
N GLU A 135 -7.55 -20.35 2.13
CA GLU A 135 -7.24 -21.68 1.63
C GLU A 135 -5.75 -21.94 1.90
N PRO A 136 -5.37 -23.11 2.42
CA PRO A 136 -4.00 -23.40 2.77
C PRO A 136 -3.16 -23.36 1.47
N ALA A 137 -2.49 -22.23 1.26
CA ALA A 137 -1.38 -22.16 0.33
C ALA A 137 -0.32 -23.12 0.89
N GLY A 138 -0.15 -24.25 0.22
CA GLY A 138 0.66 -25.37 0.69
C GLY A 138 1.99 -24.96 1.28
N ASP A 139 2.33 -25.57 2.41
CA ASP A 139 3.64 -25.70 3.08
C ASP A 139 4.55 -24.45 3.15
N MET A 140 3.94 -23.25 3.14
CA MET A 140 4.68 -22.00 3.29
C MET A 140 4.77 -21.63 4.77
N PRO A 141 5.97 -21.26 5.26
CA PRO A 141 6.11 -20.86 6.65
C PRO A 141 5.26 -19.62 6.95
N SER A 142 4.49 -19.66 8.05
CA SER A 142 3.68 -18.54 8.52
C SER A 142 4.53 -17.31 8.90
N VAL A 143 5.81 -17.52 9.17
CA VAL A 143 6.80 -16.47 9.49
C VAL A 143 8.04 -16.63 8.62
N ILE A 144 8.44 -15.55 7.97
CA ILE A 144 9.73 -15.46 7.27
C ILE A 144 10.62 -14.49 8.04
N ALA A 145 11.80 -14.96 8.46
CA ALA A 145 12.82 -14.13 9.05
C ALA A 145 13.92 -13.80 8.03
N VAL A 146 14.24 -12.53 7.90
CA VAL A 146 15.36 -12.02 7.09
C VAL A 146 16.19 -11.10 7.98
N ARG A 147 17.33 -11.60 8.45
CA ARG A 147 18.14 -10.95 9.49
C ARG A 147 17.35 -10.81 10.79
N ASP A 148 17.23 -9.59 11.31
CA ASP A 148 16.44 -9.19 12.49
C ASP A 148 14.99 -8.81 12.15
N LEU A 149 14.62 -8.76 10.86
CA LEU A 149 13.26 -8.50 10.41
C LEU A 149 12.47 -9.79 10.30
N GLN A 150 11.34 -9.88 10.97
CA GLN A 150 10.40 -10.99 10.91
C GLN A 150 9.10 -10.53 10.25
N LEU A 151 8.58 -11.33 9.34
CA LEU A 151 7.31 -11.10 8.65
C LEU A 151 6.34 -12.22 9.04
N ASP A 152 5.35 -11.87 9.83
CA ASP A 152 4.24 -12.74 10.23
C ASP A 152 3.11 -12.60 9.20
N PHE A 153 2.89 -13.65 8.41
CA PHE A 153 1.88 -13.65 7.34
C PHE A 153 0.47 -13.83 7.89
N ASP A 154 0.32 -14.50 9.02
CA ASP A 154 -1.00 -14.74 9.62
C ASP A 154 -1.54 -13.44 10.23
N ARG A 155 -0.65 -12.63 10.81
CA ARG A 155 -1.00 -11.33 11.40
C ARG A 155 -0.80 -10.15 10.46
N CYS A 156 -0.24 -10.39 9.26
CA CYS A 156 0.15 -9.32 8.33
C CYS A 156 1.03 -8.24 8.99
N GLN A 157 1.98 -8.66 9.84
CA GLN A 157 2.85 -7.78 10.61
C GLN A 157 4.31 -7.97 10.26
N ALA A 158 5.05 -6.86 10.24
CA ALA A 158 6.51 -6.86 10.22
C ALA A 158 7.01 -6.49 11.62
N ILE A 159 7.98 -7.24 12.12
CA ILE A 159 8.50 -7.08 13.49
C ILE A 159 10.03 -7.00 13.40
N ARG A 160 10.64 -6.07 14.12
CA ARG A 160 12.08 -5.98 14.33
C ARG A 160 12.36 -5.69 15.81
N ASP A 161 13.27 -6.44 16.40
CA ASP A 161 13.65 -6.29 17.82
C ASP A 161 12.45 -6.26 18.78
N GLN A 162 11.38 -7.04 18.49
CA GLN A 162 10.10 -7.11 19.19
C GLN A 162 9.15 -5.94 18.93
N ASP A 163 9.56 -4.92 18.21
CA ASP A 163 8.72 -3.79 17.83
C ASP A 163 7.98 -4.06 16.50
N VAL A 164 6.66 -3.81 16.51
CA VAL A 164 5.83 -3.92 15.30
C VAL A 164 6.07 -2.69 14.43
N ILE A 165 6.47 -2.94 13.19
CA ILE A 165 6.65 -1.88 12.18
C ILE A 165 5.29 -1.57 11.55
N PRO A 166 4.79 -0.32 11.63
CA PRO A 166 3.48 0.06 11.10
C PRO A 166 3.51 0.16 9.55
N LEU A 167 3.28 -0.96 8.88
CA LEU A 167 3.17 -1.01 7.43
C LEU A 167 1.70 -0.92 7.01
N THR A 168 1.43 -0.22 5.88
CA THR A 168 0.13 -0.33 5.24
C THR A 168 -0.02 -1.70 4.56
N PRO A 169 -1.24 -2.14 4.19
CA PRO A 169 -1.43 -3.43 3.53
C PRO A 169 -0.59 -3.62 2.28
N THR A 170 -0.52 -2.58 1.45
CA THR A 170 0.26 -2.62 0.21
C THR A 170 1.76 -2.69 0.50
N GLU A 171 2.25 -1.92 1.46
CA GLU A 171 3.64 -1.97 1.91
C GLU A 171 4.01 -3.35 2.46
N PHE A 172 3.13 -3.95 3.28
CA PHE A 172 3.33 -5.30 3.79
C PHE A 172 3.39 -6.33 2.65
N LYS A 173 2.44 -6.29 1.70
CA LYS A 173 2.41 -7.21 0.55
C LYS A 173 3.68 -7.12 -0.30
N ILE A 174 4.17 -5.90 -0.57
CA ILE A 174 5.43 -5.70 -1.31
C ILE A 174 6.61 -6.29 -0.54
N LEU A 175 6.73 -5.97 0.74
CA LEU A 175 7.82 -6.48 1.58
C LEU A 175 7.76 -8.01 1.71
N ALA A 176 6.56 -8.57 1.88
CA ALA A 176 6.30 -10.01 1.92
C ALA A 176 6.69 -10.71 0.61
N PHE A 177 6.37 -10.12 -0.53
CA PHE A 177 6.75 -10.64 -1.84
C PHE A 177 8.27 -10.61 -2.03
N LEU A 178 8.93 -9.53 -1.64
CA LEU A 178 10.40 -9.44 -1.64
C LEU A 178 11.03 -10.47 -0.70
N ALA A 179 10.44 -10.70 0.49
CA ALA A 179 10.94 -11.66 1.46
C ALA A 179 10.84 -13.12 0.98
N ARG A 180 9.74 -13.46 0.32
CA ARG A 180 9.59 -14.78 -0.35
C ARG A 180 10.62 -14.99 -1.44
N ASN A 181 11.07 -13.91 -2.08
CA ASN A 181 12.10 -13.91 -3.12
C ASN A 181 13.47 -13.39 -2.61
N ALA A 182 13.73 -13.46 -1.30
CA ALA A 182 14.95 -12.90 -0.73
C ALA A 182 16.23 -13.48 -1.38
N GLY A 183 17.14 -12.60 -1.74
CA GLY A 183 18.36 -12.92 -2.48
C GLY A 183 18.18 -13.01 -3.99
N LYS A 184 16.95 -12.79 -4.50
CA LYS A 184 16.66 -12.69 -5.95
C LYS A 184 16.29 -11.27 -6.30
N VAL A 185 16.67 -10.84 -7.50
CA VAL A 185 16.23 -9.55 -8.05
C VAL A 185 14.84 -9.71 -8.63
N VAL A 186 13.94 -8.79 -8.27
CA VAL A 186 12.54 -8.76 -8.72
C VAL A 186 12.28 -7.47 -9.48
N SER A 187 11.67 -7.55 -10.65
CA SER A 187 11.34 -6.38 -11.45
C SER A 187 10.19 -5.57 -10.84
N PRO A 188 10.11 -4.26 -11.09
CA PRO A 188 8.96 -3.45 -10.66
C PRO A 188 7.61 -3.98 -11.17
N VAL A 189 7.57 -4.47 -12.39
CA VAL A 189 6.36 -5.07 -12.99
C VAL A 189 5.92 -6.31 -12.23
N ASP A 190 6.85 -7.20 -11.86
CA ASP A 190 6.54 -8.42 -11.12
C ASP A 190 6.09 -8.10 -9.69
N ILE A 191 6.69 -7.08 -9.04
CA ILE A 191 6.26 -6.61 -7.73
C ILE A 191 4.79 -6.18 -7.79
N LEU A 192 4.42 -5.30 -8.71
CA LEU A 192 3.04 -4.79 -8.80
C LEU A 192 2.05 -5.88 -9.23
N ARG A 193 2.41 -6.73 -10.19
CA ARG A 193 1.56 -7.84 -10.61
C ARG A 193 1.20 -8.78 -9.47
N ASN A 194 2.13 -9.04 -8.54
CA ASN A 194 1.87 -9.88 -7.37
C ASN A 194 1.09 -9.20 -6.25
N VAL A 195 1.09 -7.87 -6.22
CA VAL A 195 0.51 -7.11 -5.11
C VAL A 195 -0.84 -6.51 -5.45
N GLN A 196 -1.02 -6.10 -6.70
CA GLN A 196 -2.16 -5.32 -7.16
C GLN A 196 -2.71 -5.96 -8.44
N ASP A 197 -3.08 -7.07 -8.61
CA ASP A 197 -3.74 -7.74 -9.75
C ASP A 197 -4.17 -6.79 -10.92
N TYR A 198 -3.27 -5.90 -11.31
CA TYR A 198 -3.44 -4.85 -12.31
C TYR A 198 -2.19 -4.74 -13.19
N THR A 199 -2.40 -4.53 -14.49
CA THR A 199 -1.30 -4.44 -15.45
C THR A 199 -0.88 -2.99 -15.67
N TYR A 200 0.30 -2.66 -15.19
CA TYR A 200 0.96 -1.37 -15.43
C TYR A 200 1.93 -1.48 -16.61
N SER A 201 2.13 -0.38 -17.33
CA SER A 201 3.27 -0.28 -18.23
C SER A 201 4.57 -0.32 -17.41
N GLU A 202 5.68 -0.73 -18.04
CA GLU A 202 6.98 -0.82 -17.35
C GLU A 202 7.39 0.51 -16.69
N ARG A 203 7.15 1.63 -17.37
CA ARG A 203 7.45 2.96 -16.85
C ARG A 203 6.60 3.32 -15.63
N GLU A 204 5.29 3.06 -15.68
CA GLU A 204 4.39 3.30 -14.55
C GLU A 204 4.78 2.42 -13.36
N ALA A 205 5.08 1.14 -13.61
CA ALA A 205 5.51 0.23 -12.56
C ALA A 205 6.79 0.72 -11.86
N GLN A 206 7.77 1.22 -12.61
CA GLN A 206 8.99 1.78 -12.05
C GLN A 206 8.72 2.99 -11.14
N GLU A 207 7.89 3.93 -11.58
CA GLU A 207 7.51 5.12 -10.81
C GLU A 207 6.77 4.73 -9.52
N ILE A 208 5.77 3.88 -9.62
CA ILE A 208 4.92 3.45 -8.49
C ILE A 208 5.74 2.66 -7.47
N VAL A 209 6.50 1.65 -7.90
CA VAL A 209 7.30 0.81 -7.00
C VAL A 209 8.37 1.63 -6.29
N LYS A 210 8.98 2.60 -6.96
CA LYS A 210 9.95 3.53 -6.36
C LYS A 210 9.37 4.26 -5.14
N VAL A 211 8.10 4.70 -5.22
CA VAL A 211 7.42 5.36 -4.11
C VAL A 211 7.22 4.39 -2.95
N TYR A 212 6.70 3.19 -3.21
CA TYR A 212 6.50 2.18 -2.16
C TYR A 212 7.82 1.77 -1.51
N ILE A 213 8.86 1.48 -2.29
CA ILE A 213 10.18 1.13 -1.74
C ILE A 213 10.73 2.23 -0.85
N ARG A 214 10.59 3.51 -1.26
CA ARG A 214 11.00 4.65 -0.43
C ARG A 214 10.22 4.70 0.90
N ARG A 215 8.91 4.44 0.87
CA ARG A 215 8.07 4.41 2.08
C ARG A 215 8.44 3.24 2.99
N ILE A 216 8.61 2.05 2.43
CA ILE A 216 8.99 0.84 3.17
C ILE A 216 10.38 1.05 3.81
N ARG A 217 11.36 1.55 3.06
CA ARG A 217 12.72 1.83 3.59
C ARG A 217 12.68 2.76 4.79
N ARG A 218 11.87 3.83 4.77
CA ARG A 218 11.75 4.73 5.93
C ARG A 218 11.27 4.04 7.20
N LYS A 219 10.61 2.89 7.08
CA LYS A 219 10.05 2.13 8.20
C LYS A 219 10.93 0.95 8.60
N VAL A 220 11.54 0.26 7.63
CA VAL A 220 12.28 -0.98 7.89
C VAL A 220 13.80 -0.80 7.91
N GLU A 221 14.38 0.21 7.25
CA GLU A 221 15.82 0.44 7.29
C GLU A 221 16.23 1.16 8.57
N LEU A 222 17.43 0.88 9.06
CA LEU A 222 18.03 1.66 10.15
C LEU A 222 18.45 3.05 9.66
N ASP A 223 19.01 3.11 8.44
CA ASP A 223 19.29 4.33 7.72
C ASP A 223 18.70 4.24 6.30
N PRO A 224 17.60 4.97 6.00
CA PRO A 224 16.98 4.96 4.69
C PRO A 224 17.88 5.51 3.56
N SER A 225 18.93 6.26 3.87
CA SER A 225 19.90 6.79 2.89
C SER A 225 20.94 5.76 2.48
N GLU A 226 21.24 4.80 3.38
CA GLU A 226 22.13 3.66 3.13
C GLU A 226 21.35 2.32 3.30
N PRO A 227 20.42 2.00 2.41
CA PRO A 227 19.53 0.87 2.59
C PRO A 227 20.29 -0.46 2.55
N SER A 228 20.05 -1.30 3.55
CA SER A 228 20.72 -2.58 3.75
C SER A 228 19.81 -3.79 3.63
N TYR A 229 18.49 -3.60 3.78
CA TYR A 229 17.49 -4.67 3.57
C TYR A 229 17.03 -4.71 2.13
N ILE A 230 16.53 -3.59 1.61
CA ILE A 230 16.01 -3.52 0.25
C ILE A 230 17.03 -2.80 -0.61
N VAL A 231 17.79 -3.55 -1.41
CA VAL A 231 18.81 -3.00 -2.30
C VAL A 231 18.25 -2.78 -3.70
N ASN A 232 18.73 -1.74 -4.37
CA ASN A 232 18.41 -1.47 -5.77
C ASN A 232 19.46 -2.11 -6.66
N VAL A 233 19.03 -2.97 -7.58
CA VAL A 233 19.89 -3.53 -8.63
C VAL A 233 19.64 -2.74 -9.91
N ARG A 234 20.55 -1.83 -10.22
CA ARG A 234 20.40 -0.86 -11.31
C ARG A 234 20.06 -1.54 -12.63
N GLY A 235 18.97 -1.12 -13.26
CA GLY A 235 18.48 -1.66 -14.54
C GLY A 235 17.62 -2.92 -14.42
N PHE A 236 17.53 -3.55 -13.24
CA PHE A 236 16.81 -4.80 -13.06
C PHE A 236 15.65 -4.72 -12.07
N GLY A 237 15.79 -3.99 -10.96
CA GLY A 237 14.73 -3.87 -9.95
C GLY A 237 15.25 -3.88 -8.53
N TYR A 238 14.57 -4.59 -7.65
CA TYR A 238 14.83 -4.59 -6.21
C TYR A 238 15.07 -6.00 -5.68
N MET A 239 15.85 -6.10 -4.62
CA MET A 239 16.15 -7.37 -3.95
C MET A 239 16.13 -7.16 -2.44
N LEU A 240 15.51 -8.06 -1.69
CA LEU A 240 15.69 -8.13 -0.24
C LEU A 240 16.94 -8.95 0.07
N GLU A 241 17.91 -8.30 0.73
CA GLU A 241 19.22 -8.90 1.04
C GLU A 241 19.10 -9.89 2.20
N ARG A 242 19.52 -11.13 2.00
CA ARG A 242 19.48 -12.20 3.03
C ARG A 242 20.59 -12.08 4.06
N ARG A 243 21.75 -11.54 3.67
CA ARG A 243 22.95 -11.51 4.51
C ARG A 243 23.22 -10.11 5.00
N THR A 244 23.68 -9.97 6.24
CA THR A 244 24.32 -8.75 6.68
C THR A 244 25.60 -8.60 5.87
N THR A 245 25.64 -7.67 4.91
CA THR A 245 26.91 -7.28 4.29
C THR A 245 27.73 -6.65 5.41
N ALA A 246 28.71 -7.41 5.93
CA ALA A 246 29.73 -6.83 6.77
C ALA A 246 30.26 -5.59 6.02
N ARG A 247 30.20 -4.44 6.67
CA ARG A 247 30.74 -3.17 6.17
C ARG A 247 32.12 -3.48 5.57
N ARG A 248 32.28 -3.33 4.25
CA ARG A 248 33.60 -3.33 3.65
C ARG A 248 34.33 -2.13 4.25
N GLU A 249 35.09 -2.40 5.29
CA GLU A 249 36.16 -1.48 5.70
C GLU A 249 37.04 -1.29 4.46
N THR A 250 36.96 -0.13 3.85
CA THR A 250 37.91 0.30 2.85
C THR A 250 39.25 0.35 3.57
N ALA A 251 40.03 -0.71 3.39
CA ALA A 251 41.42 -0.75 3.78
C ALA A 251 42.08 0.45 3.09
N ARG A 252 42.41 1.45 3.88
CA ARG A 252 43.29 2.54 3.49
C ARG A 252 44.64 1.90 3.12
N PRO A 253 45.16 2.09 1.92
CA PRO A 253 46.53 1.63 1.67
C PRO A 253 47.47 2.39 2.57
N ALA A 254 48.23 1.67 3.39
CA ALA A 254 49.31 2.23 4.17
C ALA A 254 50.30 2.90 3.21
N ARG A 255 50.50 4.21 3.35
CA ARG A 255 51.61 4.91 2.72
C ARG A 255 52.88 4.36 3.37
N ALA A 256 53.64 3.64 2.57
CA ALA A 256 55.05 3.35 2.90
C ALA A 256 55.84 4.63 2.92
N ALA A 257 56.63 4.79 3.96
CA ALA A 257 57.65 5.85 4.11
C ALA A 257 58.84 5.57 3.21
#